data_60b1148b6e87e9607138e2ac81724256
#
_entry.id   60b1148b6e87e9607138e2ac81724256
#
_cell.length_a   1.000
_cell.length_b   1.000
_cell.length_c   1.000
_cell.angle_alpha   90.00
_cell.angle_beta   90.00
_cell.angle_gamma   90.00
#
_symmetry.space_group_name_H-M   'P 1'
#
loop_
_entity.id
_entity.type
_entity.pdbx_description
1 polymer ?
#
loop_
_entity_poly.entity_id
_entity_poly.type
_entity_poly.pdbx_seq_one_letter_code
_entity_poly.pdbx_strand_id
1 'polypeptide(L)'
;MEKVAALYNEANKAKGVKVTTLAVPWDAFADKISAAVPRGKGPDLFIYPQDRLGGWIEAGNTVEPLDFFLEKPITDRFIPSTLEAMKYRGTTYGLPLDFKVLIMIYNKKLVTTPPKTSGELVALAKKLTNKKTGHFGLAYSYSDFYYHAALMNGFGGRVFDPGPKAVMNAPENVKSLELLMRWFEKDGILPAEPSTALITSLFNEGKAAMVFSGPWFLGEIAKGVDYGLATLPTLDEAGGKPMKPWITVEGVYVAAPSKNKDAAYDFAKYLTDTPAATILALEGRQTPSNKAAYDNPKVSGDPVLSAFRKQVDSAVPMPNLPEMTMMWSPATTAMNTIVRKSSTPAAAMEQAQKAVEKDLAGLKKK
;
A
#
# COMPACT_ATOMS: atom_id res chain seq x y z
N MET A 1 -17.68 1.14 9.47
CA MET A 1 -18.53 0.35 8.55
C MET A 1 -19.96 0.22 9.06
N GLU A 2 -20.20 -0.33 10.26
CA GLU A 2 -21.54 -0.55 10.82
C GLU A 2 -22.43 0.71 10.84
N LYS A 3 -21.86 1.87 11.22
CA LYS A 3 -22.59 3.14 11.19
C LYS A 3 -23.06 3.52 9.79
N VAL A 4 -22.19 3.36 8.78
CA VAL A 4 -22.54 3.67 7.39
C VAL A 4 -23.62 2.73 6.87
N ALA A 5 -23.52 1.43 7.19
CA ALA A 5 -24.56 0.46 6.86
C ALA A 5 -25.90 0.77 7.54
N ALA A 6 -25.89 1.21 8.82
CA ALA A 6 -27.09 1.62 9.53
C ALA A 6 -27.76 2.85 8.87
N LEU A 7 -26.97 3.85 8.48
CA LEU A 7 -27.48 5.04 7.78
C LEU A 7 -28.09 4.66 6.41
N TYR A 8 -27.43 3.78 5.65
CA TYR A 8 -27.98 3.28 4.39
C TYR A 8 -29.30 2.53 4.59
N ASN A 9 -29.36 1.66 5.58
CA ASN A 9 -30.56 0.88 5.90
C ASN A 9 -31.74 1.78 6.25
N GLU A 10 -31.53 2.82 7.03
CA GLU A 10 -32.60 3.77 7.37
C GLU A 10 -33.07 4.55 6.12
N ALA A 11 -32.14 5.06 5.31
CA ALA A 11 -32.45 5.79 4.09
C ALA A 11 -33.19 4.93 3.03
N ASN A 12 -32.96 3.61 3.01
CA ASN A 12 -33.53 2.70 2.02
C ASN A 12 -34.60 1.73 2.59
N LYS A 13 -35.10 2.00 3.78
CA LYS A 13 -36.10 1.16 4.45
C LYS A 13 -37.35 0.89 3.59
N ALA A 14 -37.83 1.91 2.88
CA ALA A 14 -38.96 1.79 1.97
C ALA A 14 -38.73 0.87 0.77
N LYS A 15 -37.45 0.66 0.35
CA LYS A 15 -37.07 -0.23 -0.75
C LYS A 15 -36.99 -1.70 -0.33
N GLY A 16 -37.12 -2.02 0.95
CA GLY A 16 -36.99 -3.38 1.46
C GLY A 16 -35.56 -3.93 1.42
N VAL A 17 -34.56 -3.08 1.20
CA VAL A 17 -33.13 -3.46 1.18
C VAL A 17 -32.56 -3.32 2.58
N LYS A 18 -31.85 -4.35 3.04
CA LYS A 18 -31.14 -4.36 4.33
C LYS A 18 -29.71 -4.86 4.15
N VAL A 19 -28.75 -4.03 4.50
CA VAL A 19 -27.34 -4.40 4.57
C VAL A 19 -27.01 -4.91 5.97
N THR A 20 -26.35 -6.06 6.02
CA THR A 20 -25.77 -6.63 7.26
C THR A 20 -24.26 -6.75 7.07
N THR A 21 -23.51 -6.44 8.13
CA THR A 21 -22.04 -6.50 8.12
C THR A 21 -21.55 -7.73 8.86
N LEU A 22 -20.50 -8.37 8.36
CA LEU A 22 -19.79 -9.46 9.00
C LEU A 22 -18.29 -9.15 9.02
N ALA A 23 -17.71 -9.03 10.20
CA ALA A 23 -16.26 -8.94 10.36
C ALA A 23 -15.65 -10.34 10.31
N VAL A 24 -14.62 -10.50 9.49
CA VAL A 24 -13.86 -11.75 9.36
C VAL A 24 -12.40 -11.45 9.72
N PRO A 25 -11.72 -12.30 10.54
CA PRO A 25 -10.31 -12.13 10.83
C PRO A 25 -9.48 -12.04 9.55
N TRP A 26 -8.52 -11.11 9.54
CA TRP A 26 -7.71 -10.79 8.36
C TRP A 26 -7.03 -12.02 7.75
N ASP A 27 -6.37 -12.83 8.57
CA ASP A 27 -5.60 -14.00 8.12
C ASP A 27 -6.46 -15.07 7.43
N ALA A 28 -7.77 -15.09 7.72
CA ALA A 28 -8.70 -16.06 7.14
C ALA A 28 -9.53 -15.47 5.98
N PHE A 29 -9.48 -14.16 5.75
CA PHE A 29 -10.43 -13.47 4.88
C PHE A 29 -10.30 -13.89 3.42
N ALA A 30 -9.09 -13.77 2.84
CA ALA A 30 -8.85 -14.06 1.43
C ALA A 30 -9.20 -15.52 1.08
N ASP A 31 -8.84 -16.47 1.95
CA ASP A 31 -9.13 -17.89 1.74
C ASP A 31 -10.64 -18.17 1.82
N LYS A 32 -11.35 -17.54 2.76
CA LYS A 32 -12.80 -17.66 2.86
C LYS A 32 -13.51 -17.10 1.62
N ILE A 33 -13.09 -15.93 1.11
CA ILE A 33 -13.64 -15.35 -0.12
C ILE A 33 -13.40 -16.30 -1.29
N SER A 34 -12.16 -16.73 -1.51
CA SER A 34 -11.78 -17.63 -2.59
C SER A 34 -12.51 -18.98 -2.54
N ALA A 35 -12.82 -19.48 -1.34
CA ALA A 35 -13.52 -20.74 -1.19
C ALA A 35 -15.06 -20.62 -1.27
N ALA A 36 -15.65 -19.56 -0.71
CA ALA A 36 -17.10 -19.45 -0.54
C ALA A 36 -17.80 -18.74 -1.72
N VAL A 37 -17.20 -17.63 -2.19
CA VAL A 37 -17.87 -16.78 -3.20
C VAL A 37 -18.11 -17.51 -4.51
N PRO A 38 -17.14 -18.21 -5.15
CA PRO A 38 -17.39 -18.90 -6.43
C PRO A 38 -18.49 -19.96 -6.35
N ARG A 39 -18.79 -20.46 -5.14
CA ARG A 39 -19.83 -21.45 -4.88
C ARG A 39 -21.19 -20.84 -4.53
N GLY A 40 -21.32 -19.50 -4.58
CA GLY A 40 -22.55 -18.79 -4.20
C GLY A 40 -22.86 -18.85 -2.70
N LYS A 41 -21.86 -19.10 -1.84
CA LYS A 41 -21.97 -19.17 -0.37
C LYS A 41 -21.28 -18.01 0.33
N GLY A 42 -20.81 -17.02 -0.41
CA GLY A 42 -20.17 -15.81 0.09
C GLY A 42 -21.16 -14.67 0.32
N PRO A 43 -20.66 -13.49 0.72
CA PRO A 43 -21.44 -12.26 0.82
C PRO A 43 -21.81 -11.75 -0.59
N ASP A 44 -22.80 -10.83 -0.65
CA ASP A 44 -23.12 -10.11 -1.90
C ASP A 44 -22.05 -9.08 -2.27
N LEU A 45 -21.36 -8.55 -1.25
CA LEU A 45 -20.31 -7.55 -1.38
C LEU A 45 -19.23 -7.79 -0.32
N PHE A 46 -17.97 -7.53 -0.67
CA PHE A 46 -16.87 -7.62 0.29
C PHE A 46 -15.81 -6.53 0.06
N ILE A 47 -15.00 -6.27 1.08
CA ILE A 47 -13.95 -5.26 1.06
C ILE A 47 -12.62 -5.96 1.27
N TYR A 48 -11.65 -5.70 0.38
CA TYR A 48 -10.31 -6.25 0.46
C TYR A 48 -9.31 -5.46 -0.39
N PRO A 49 -8.00 -5.50 -0.09
CA PRO A 49 -6.96 -4.94 -0.96
C PRO A 49 -6.96 -5.53 -2.37
N GLN A 50 -6.57 -4.71 -3.35
CA GLN A 50 -6.57 -5.07 -4.77
C GLN A 50 -5.54 -6.14 -5.17
N ASP A 51 -4.56 -6.45 -4.35
CA ASP A 51 -3.48 -7.39 -4.68
C ASP A 51 -3.96 -8.81 -5.03
N ARG A 52 -5.16 -9.18 -4.59
CA ARG A 52 -5.80 -10.47 -4.91
C ARG A 52 -6.69 -10.43 -6.13
N LEU A 53 -6.97 -9.25 -6.68
CA LEU A 53 -7.99 -9.05 -7.70
C LEU A 53 -7.77 -9.93 -8.94
N GLY A 54 -6.57 -9.91 -9.51
CA GLY A 54 -6.25 -10.71 -10.68
C GLY A 54 -6.40 -12.21 -10.42
N GLY A 55 -5.97 -12.69 -9.24
CA GLY A 55 -6.14 -14.09 -8.85
C GLY A 55 -7.61 -14.51 -8.75
N TRP A 56 -8.47 -13.67 -8.21
CA TRP A 56 -9.91 -13.95 -8.14
C TRP A 56 -10.59 -13.94 -9.50
N ILE A 57 -10.16 -13.07 -10.42
CA ILE A 57 -10.70 -13.00 -11.78
C ILE A 57 -10.28 -14.24 -12.57
N GLU A 58 -9.00 -14.61 -12.54
CA GLU A 58 -8.49 -15.76 -13.27
C GLU A 58 -9.02 -17.10 -12.70
N ALA A 59 -9.29 -17.17 -11.40
CA ALA A 59 -9.96 -18.31 -10.79
C ALA A 59 -11.46 -18.43 -11.19
N GLY A 60 -12.04 -17.31 -11.62
CA GLY A 60 -13.43 -17.21 -12.10
C GLY A 60 -14.47 -17.07 -10.99
N ASN A 61 -15.59 -16.46 -11.37
CA ASN A 61 -16.83 -16.36 -10.57
C ASN A 61 -16.66 -15.81 -9.15
N THR A 62 -15.69 -14.92 -8.93
CA THR A 62 -15.46 -14.31 -7.59
C THR A 62 -15.91 -12.85 -7.56
N VAL A 63 -15.48 -12.04 -8.52
CA VAL A 63 -15.78 -10.61 -8.59
C VAL A 63 -16.52 -10.25 -9.86
N GLU A 64 -17.50 -9.37 -9.73
CA GLU A 64 -18.30 -8.87 -10.86
C GLU A 64 -17.58 -7.70 -11.54
N PRO A 65 -17.48 -7.67 -12.89
CA PRO A 65 -17.04 -6.48 -13.61
C PRO A 65 -18.06 -5.36 -13.44
N LEU A 66 -17.57 -4.13 -13.15
CA LEU A 66 -18.42 -3.00 -12.83
C LEU A 66 -18.62 -2.02 -14.00
N ASP A 67 -17.92 -2.14 -15.12
CA ASP A 67 -17.96 -1.15 -16.21
C ASP A 67 -19.38 -0.83 -16.70
N PHE A 68 -20.26 -1.83 -16.70
CA PHE A 68 -21.67 -1.64 -17.06
C PHE A 68 -22.43 -0.70 -16.10
N PHE A 69 -22.01 -0.68 -14.84
CA PHE A 69 -22.63 0.13 -13.80
C PHE A 69 -21.94 1.50 -13.60
N LEU A 70 -20.73 1.68 -14.17
CA LEU A 70 -19.91 2.86 -13.93
C LEU A 70 -20.31 4.00 -14.84
N GLU A 71 -20.80 5.06 -14.23
CA GLU A 71 -21.04 6.36 -14.87
C GLU A 71 -19.91 7.33 -14.52
N LYS A 72 -19.66 8.30 -15.41
CA LYS A 72 -18.62 9.31 -15.22
C LYS A 72 -18.69 10.04 -13.86
N PRO A 73 -19.85 10.43 -13.33
CA PRO A 73 -19.94 11.08 -12.01
C PRO A 73 -19.44 10.20 -10.87
N ILE A 74 -19.50 8.85 -11.02
CA ILE A 74 -19.01 7.91 -10.02
C ILE A 74 -17.48 7.78 -10.11
N THR A 75 -16.96 7.62 -11.33
CA THR A 75 -15.51 7.49 -11.53
C THR A 75 -14.75 8.77 -11.17
N ASP A 76 -15.33 9.93 -11.49
CA ASP A 76 -14.72 11.24 -11.24
C ASP A 76 -14.58 11.60 -9.75
N ARG A 77 -15.27 10.89 -8.85
CA ARG A 77 -15.15 11.13 -7.39
C ARG A 77 -13.85 10.64 -6.79
N PHE A 78 -13.17 9.71 -7.46
CA PHE A 78 -12.00 9.04 -6.89
C PHE A 78 -10.67 9.71 -7.27
N ILE A 79 -9.66 9.49 -6.41
CA ILE A 79 -8.27 9.77 -6.73
C ILE A 79 -7.87 8.84 -7.89
N PRO A 80 -7.32 9.35 -9.01
CA PRO A 80 -7.10 8.53 -10.22
C PRO A 80 -6.31 7.25 -9.98
N SER A 81 -5.23 7.30 -9.18
CA SER A 81 -4.41 6.13 -8.87
C SER A 81 -5.16 5.05 -8.09
N THR A 82 -6.14 5.44 -7.26
CA THR A 82 -6.95 4.48 -6.51
C THR A 82 -7.97 3.78 -7.41
N LEU A 83 -8.57 4.49 -8.36
CA LEU A 83 -9.46 3.89 -9.35
C LEU A 83 -8.69 2.96 -10.31
N GLU A 84 -7.48 3.36 -10.72
CA GLU A 84 -6.63 2.51 -11.56
C GLU A 84 -6.25 1.19 -10.88
N ALA A 85 -6.05 1.20 -9.56
CA ALA A 85 -5.78 -0.01 -8.77
C ALA A 85 -6.95 -1.02 -8.79
N MET A 86 -8.18 -0.58 -9.08
CA MET A 86 -9.36 -1.44 -9.18
C MET A 86 -9.54 -2.07 -10.57
N LYS A 87 -8.64 -1.79 -11.51
CA LYS A 87 -8.71 -2.34 -12.87
C LYS A 87 -7.83 -3.56 -13.01
N TYR A 88 -8.34 -4.50 -13.78
CA TYR A 88 -7.58 -5.65 -14.27
C TYR A 88 -7.82 -5.82 -15.76
N ARG A 89 -6.76 -5.81 -16.57
CA ARG A 89 -6.82 -5.86 -18.05
C ARG A 89 -7.80 -4.84 -18.66
N GLY A 90 -7.84 -3.64 -18.10
CA GLY A 90 -8.66 -2.53 -18.60
C GLY A 90 -10.10 -2.50 -18.08
N THR A 91 -10.59 -3.55 -17.44
CA THR A 91 -11.92 -3.63 -16.83
C THR A 91 -11.86 -3.27 -15.34
N THR A 92 -12.82 -2.49 -14.86
CA THR A 92 -12.95 -2.11 -13.46
C THR A 92 -13.79 -3.13 -12.70
N TYR A 93 -13.28 -3.62 -11.57
CA TYR A 93 -13.94 -4.66 -10.77
C TYR A 93 -14.34 -4.22 -9.36
N GLY A 94 -13.93 -3.05 -8.92
CA GLY A 94 -14.24 -2.56 -7.59
C GLY A 94 -14.36 -1.04 -7.54
N LEU A 95 -15.00 -0.53 -6.50
CA LEU A 95 -14.97 0.88 -6.15
C LEU A 95 -13.94 1.10 -5.06
N PRO A 96 -12.96 2.02 -5.23
CA PRO A 96 -11.93 2.24 -4.23
C PRO A 96 -12.50 2.91 -2.98
N LEU A 97 -12.30 2.30 -1.82
CA LEU A 97 -12.79 2.79 -0.54
C LEU A 97 -11.76 3.70 0.14
N ASP A 98 -10.64 3.13 0.48
CA ASP A 98 -9.51 3.82 1.09
C ASP A 98 -8.18 3.34 0.51
N PHE A 99 -7.09 4.00 0.89
CA PHE A 99 -5.75 3.63 0.46
C PHE A 99 -4.75 3.62 1.62
N LYS A 100 -3.68 2.85 1.45
CA LYS A 100 -2.53 2.81 2.36
C LYS A 100 -1.26 3.02 1.55
N VAL A 101 -0.35 3.83 2.08
CA VAL A 101 0.90 4.18 1.41
C VAL A 101 1.97 4.45 2.46
N LEU A 102 3.24 4.21 2.12
CA LEU A 102 4.37 4.59 2.98
C LEU A 102 4.58 6.11 2.95
N ILE A 103 4.95 6.65 4.10
CA ILE A 103 5.26 8.07 4.30
C ILE A 103 6.48 8.17 5.21
N MET A 104 7.10 9.34 5.27
CA MET A 104 8.10 9.64 6.30
C MET A 104 7.42 10.11 7.59
N ILE A 105 7.74 9.44 8.70
CA ILE A 105 7.33 9.80 10.05
C ILE A 105 8.60 10.24 10.79
N TYR A 106 8.58 11.39 11.43
CA TYR A 106 9.77 11.92 12.09
C TYR A 106 9.48 12.41 13.51
N ASN A 107 10.46 12.27 14.39
CA ASN A 107 10.40 12.78 15.76
C ASN A 107 10.71 14.27 15.74
N LYS A 108 9.75 15.13 16.10
CA LYS A 108 9.90 16.60 16.07
C LYS A 108 10.94 17.13 17.07
N LYS A 109 11.26 16.36 18.11
CA LYS A 109 12.35 16.74 19.03
C LYS A 109 13.74 16.60 18.39
N LEU A 110 13.88 15.78 17.36
CA LEU A 110 15.14 15.48 16.67
C LEU A 110 15.21 16.14 15.28
N VAL A 111 14.07 16.28 14.62
CA VAL A 111 13.97 16.80 13.25
C VAL A 111 13.00 17.99 13.26
N THR A 112 13.52 19.17 13.10
CA THR A 112 12.73 20.42 13.01
C THR A 112 12.17 20.64 11.60
N THR A 113 12.94 20.23 10.59
CA THR A 113 12.55 20.34 9.17
C THR A 113 12.82 18.99 8.50
N PRO A 114 11.80 18.29 8.04
CA PRO A 114 11.98 17.01 7.36
C PRO A 114 12.70 17.20 6.00
N PRO A 115 13.62 16.30 5.64
CA PRO A 115 14.37 16.37 4.40
C PRO A 115 13.46 16.15 3.18
N LYS A 116 13.71 16.89 2.09
CA LYS A 116 12.96 16.84 0.85
C LYS A 116 13.66 16.03 -0.24
N THR A 117 14.97 15.85 -0.14
CA THR A 117 15.77 15.06 -1.08
C THR A 117 16.55 13.96 -0.37
N SER A 118 17.01 12.96 -1.12
CA SER A 118 17.84 11.87 -0.57
C SER A 118 19.18 12.40 -0.03
N GLY A 119 19.74 13.44 -0.65
CA GLY A 119 20.95 14.09 -0.16
C GLY A 119 20.75 14.78 1.19
N GLU A 120 19.65 15.54 1.33
CA GLU A 120 19.28 16.15 2.62
C GLU A 120 19.00 15.07 3.68
N LEU A 121 18.29 13.98 3.30
CA LEU A 121 18.01 12.84 4.17
C LEU A 121 19.31 12.24 4.73
N VAL A 122 20.24 11.89 3.84
CA VAL A 122 21.52 11.28 4.22
C VAL A 122 22.34 12.23 5.09
N ALA A 123 22.42 13.50 4.72
CA ALA A 123 23.18 14.51 5.49
C ALA A 123 22.60 14.66 6.93
N LEU A 124 21.29 14.73 7.05
CA LEU A 124 20.62 14.84 8.35
C LEU A 124 20.76 13.52 9.14
N ALA A 125 20.53 12.39 8.50
CA ALA A 125 20.61 11.09 9.14
C ALA A 125 22.02 10.80 9.68
N LYS A 126 23.08 11.16 8.96
CA LYS A 126 24.47 11.04 9.45
C LYS A 126 24.71 11.84 10.71
N LYS A 127 24.18 13.07 10.79
CA LYS A 127 24.32 13.92 11.99
C LYS A 127 23.63 13.33 13.22
N LEU A 128 22.50 12.62 13.00
CA LEU A 128 21.68 12.07 14.07
C LEU A 128 22.02 10.61 14.40
N THR A 129 22.87 9.97 13.61
CA THR A 129 23.27 8.57 13.86
C THR A 129 24.48 8.51 14.79
N ASN A 130 24.32 7.76 15.88
CA ASN A 130 25.41 7.36 16.76
C ASN A 130 25.25 5.87 17.11
N LYS A 131 25.93 5.02 16.36
CA LYS A 131 25.85 3.55 16.53
C LYS A 131 26.30 3.08 17.92
N LYS A 132 27.19 3.82 18.60
CA LYS A 132 27.67 3.45 19.95
C LYS A 132 26.56 3.58 21.00
N THR A 133 25.64 4.51 20.80
CA THR A 133 24.51 4.74 21.70
C THR A 133 23.18 4.21 21.15
N GLY A 134 23.21 3.50 19.99
CA GLY A 134 22.04 2.93 19.36
C GLY A 134 21.08 3.95 18.74
N HIS A 135 21.58 5.16 18.38
CA HIS A 135 20.78 6.18 17.70
C HIS A 135 20.96 6.10 16.18
N PHE A 136 19.85 6.22 15.45
CA PHE A 136 19.82 6.17 13.99
C PHE A 136 19.03 7.36 13.45
N GLY A 137 19.58 8.01 12.42
CA GLY A 137 18.87 9.09 11.74
C GLY A 137 17.69 8.60 10.93
N LEU A 138 17.79 7.38 10.37
CA LEU A 138 16.73 6.71 9.63
C LEU A 138 16.61 5.25 10.08
N ALA A 139 15.38 4.77 10.26
CA ALA A 139 15.08 3.37 10.50
C ALA A 139 13.81 2.97 9.72
N TYR A 140 13.81 1.83 9.05
CA TYR A 140 12.63 1.26 8.40
C TYR A 140 12.90 -0.20 8.04
N SER A 141 11.86 -0.95 7.69
CA SER A 141 11.96 -2.38 7.31
C SER A 141 12.56 -2.55 5.91
N TYR A 142 13.80 -2.11 5.73
CA TYR A 142 14.47 -2.04 4.43
C TYR A 142 14.78 -3.42 3.81
N SER A 143 14.68 -4.51 4.54
CA SER A 143 14.77 -5.88 4.01
C SER A 143 13.43 -6.43 3.53
N ASP A 144 12.33 -5.72 3.76
CA ASP A 144 11.03 -6.04 3.21
C ASP A 144 10.85 -5.32 1.86
N PHE A 145 10.54 -6.11 0.83
CA PHE A 145 10.44 -5.60 -0.54
C PHE A 145 9.30 -4.59 -0.73
N TYR A 146 8.24 -4.67 0.06
CA TYR A 146 7.17 -3.67 0.06
C TYR A 146 7.70 -2.27 0.39
N TYR A 147 8.57 -2.16 1.39
CA TYR A 147 9.21 -0.90 1.76
C TYR A 147 10.26 -0.47 0.74
N HIS A 148 11.00 -1.43 0.17
CA HIS A 148 12.00 -1.14 -0.86
C HIS A 148 11.38 -0.65 -2.17
N ALA A 149 10.14 -1.05 -2.48
CA ALA A 149 9.45 -0.66 -3.70
C ALA A 149 9.39 0.87 -3.90
N ALA A 150 9.40 1.66 -2.83
CA ALA A 150 9.44 3.11 -2.92
C ALA A 150 10.71 3.63 -3.63
N LEU A 151 11.87 3.03 -3.34
CA LEU A 151 13.13 3.31 -4.03
C LEU A 151 13.09 2.76 -5.47
N MET A 152 12.74 1.50 -5.62
CA MET A 152 12.68 0.82 -6.93
C MET A 152 11.84 1.62 -7.95
N ASN A 153 10.61 1.95 -7.59
CA ASN A 153 9.71 2.71 -8.47
C ASN A 153 10.22 4.15 -8.70
N GLY A 154 10.91 4.75 -7.73
CA GLY A 154 11.54 6.06 -7.86
C GLY A 154 12.65 6.08 -8.92
N PHE A 155 13.42 5.01 -9.06
CA PHE A 155 14.36 4.81 -10.15
C PHE A 155 13.69 4.49 -11.51
N GLY A 156 12.38 4.22 -11.53
CA GLY A 156 11.62 3.78 -12.70
C GLY A 156 11.61 2.26 -12.88
N GLY A 157 12.07 1.53 -11.85
CA GLY A 157 12.01 0.08 -11.80
C GLY A 157 10.61 -0.46 -11.56
N ARG A 158 10.45 -1.76 -11.69
CA ARG A 158 9.18 -2.48 -11.49
C ARG A 158 9.44 -3.99 -11.36
N VAL A 159 8.45 -4.72 -10.87
CA VAL A 159 8.55 -6.20 -10.74
C VAL A 159 8.11 -6.94 -11.99
N PHE A 160 7.10 -6.42 -12.68
CA PHE A 160 6.60 -6.93 -13.96
C PHE A 160 6.58 -5.81 -15.01
N ASP A 161 6.75 -6.16 -16.27
CA ASP A 161 6.46 -5.24 -17.38
C ASP A 161 4.93 -4.98 -17.47
N PRO A 162 4.42 -4.22 -18.46
CA PRO A 162 2.97 -4.03 -18.61
C PRO A 162 2.17 -5.32 -18.83
N GLY A 163 2.85 -6.44 -19.14
CA GLY A 163 2.31 -7.80 -19.10
C GLY A 163 2.79 -8.55 -17.83
N PRO A 164 2.58 -9.88 -17.75
CA PRO A 164 2.98 -10.70 -16.63
C PRO A 164 4.45 -11.17 -16.68
N LYS A 165 5.31 -10.54 -17.49
CA LYS A 165 6.73 -10.90 -17.59
C LYS A 165 7.49 -10.27 -16.42
N ALA A 166 8.16 -11.10 -15.63
CA ALA A 166 9.03 -10.63 -14.58
C ALA A 166 10.22 -9.81 -15.14
N VAL A 167 10.55 -8.72 -14.47
CA VAL A 167 11.69 -7.85 -14.77
C VAL A 167 12.45 -7.47 -13.49
N MET A 168 12.61 -8.45 -12.59
CA MET A 168 13.25 -8.25 -11.30
C MET A 168 14.69 -7.77 -11.43
N ASN A 169 15.42 -8.27 -12.41
CA ASN A 169 16.83 -7.95 -12.68
C ASN A 169 17.05 -6.68 -13.53
N ALA A 170 16.02 -5.88 -13.77
CA ALA A 170 16.14 -4.63 -14.51
C ALA A 170 17.20 -3.69 -13.88
N PRO A 171 17.97 -2.94 -14.68
CA PRO A 171 19.04 -2.07 -14.18
C PRO A 171 18.55 -1.05 -13.13
N GLU A 172 17.32 -0.56 -13.26
CA GLU A 172 16.70 0.40 -12.34
C GLU A 172 16.46 -0.25 -10.95
N ASN A 173 16.06 -1.51 -10.94
CA ASN A 173 15.88 -2.28 -9.71
C ASN A 173 17.23 -2.49 -9.01
N VAL A 174 18.26 -2.86 -9.76
CA VAL A 174 19.62 -3.04 -9.24
C VAL A 174 20.16 -1.73 -8.63
N LYS A 175 20.04 -0.60 -9.36
CA LYS A 175 20.47 0.73 -8.88
C LYS A 175 19.77 1.14 -7.58
N SER A 176 18.49 0.81 -7.43
CA SER A 176 17.75 1.12 -6.20
C SER A 176 18.30 0.35 -4.99
N LEU A 177 18.72 -0.89 -5.19
CA LEU A 177 19.35 -1.72 -4.17
C LEU A 177 20.78 -1.29 -3.85
N GLU A 178 21.52 -0.85 -4.86
CA GLU A 178 22.85 -0.24 -4.67
C GLU A 178 22.76 1.02 -3.80
N LEU A 179 21.72 1.85 -4.00
CA LEU A 179 21.46 3.01 -3.14
C LEU A 179 21.13 2.60 -1.71
N LEU A 180 20.28 1.60 -1.51
CA LEU A 180 19.98 1.05 -0.19
C LEU A 180 21.25 0.57 0.51
N MET A 181 22.10 -0.19 -0.19
CA MET A 181 23.34 -0.70 0.38
C MET A 181 24.34 0.41 0.68
N ARG A 182 24.36 1.48 -0.12
CA ARG A 182 25.14 2.68 0.21
C ARG A 182 24.67 3.31 1.53
N TRP A 183 23.35 3.47 1.75
CA TRP A 183 22.80 4.00 3.00
C TRP A 183 23.13 3.10 4.19
N PHE A 184 23.07 1.79 3.99
CA PHE A 184 23.34 0.81 5.03
C PHE A 184 24.82 0.72 5.40
N GLU A 185 25.69 0.54 4.41
CA GLU A 185 27.13 0.26 4.61
C GLU A 185 27.97 1.52 4.70
N LYS A 186 27.92 2.34 3.62
CA LYS A 186 28.83 3.45 3.45
C LYS A 186 28.41 4.68 4.25
N ASP A 187 27.13 5.01 4.20
CA ASP A 187 26.57 6.14 4.95
C ASP A 187 26.28 5.76 6.39
N GLY A 188 25.99 4.48 6.64
CA GLY A 188 25.84 3.90 7.95
C GLY A 188 24.66 4.44 8.77
N ILE A 189 23.64 4.94 8.08
CA ILE A 189 22.48 5.63 8.67
C ILE A 189 21.34 4.70 9.13
N LEU A 190 21.41 3.41 8.79
CA LEU A 190 20.38 2.42 9.08
C LEU A 190 20.82 1.46 10.20
N PRO A 191 19.90 0.95 11.03
CA PRO A 191 20.19 -0.11 11.99
C PRO A 191 20.55 -1.42 11.27
N ALA A 192 21.30 -2.30 11.94
CA ALA A 192 21.70 -3.59 11.36
C ALA A 192 20.52 -4.57 11.21
N GLU A 193 19.57 -4.50 12.12
CA GLU A 193 18.37 -5.34 12.17
C GLU A 193 17.13 -4.52 11.77
N PRO A 194 16.54 -4.76 10.59
CA PRO A 194 15.40 -3.95 10.12
C PRO A 194 14.03 -4.53 10.55
N SER A 195 13.93 -5.17 11.70
CA SER A 195 12.66 -5.72 12.18
C SER A 195 11.70 -4.62 12.62
N THR A 196 10.42 -4.81 12.37
CA THR A 196 9.37 -3.85 12.75
C THR A 196 9.38 -3.56 14.24
N ALA A 197 9.55 -4.58 15.09
CA ALA A 197 9.61 -4.43 16.54
C ALA A 197 10.77 -3.54 16.98
N LEU A 198 11.98 -3.72 16.40
CA LEU A 198 13.12 -2.86 16.70
C LEU A 198 12.88 -1.42 16.25
N ILE A 199 12.32 -1.22 15.06
CA ILE A 199 12.04 0.11 14.50
C ILE A 199 11.05 0.85 15.41
N THR A 200 9.98 0.18 15.84
CA THR A 200 8.98 0.73 16.76
C THR A 200 9.61 1.12 18.10
N SER A 201 10.44 0.24 18.68
CA SER A 201 11.17 0.52 19.92
C SER A 201 12.10 1.74 19.77
N LEU A 202 12.93 1.75 18.72
CA LEU A 202 13.86 2.85 18.45
C LEU A 202 13.12 4.20 18.30
N PHE A 203 12.01 4.23 17.61
CA PHE A 203 11.24 5.46 17.42
C PHE A 203 10.60 5.95 18.73
N ASN A 204 9.98 5.04 19.47
CA ASN A 204 9.32 5.35 20.75
C ASN A 204 10.31 5.79 21.84
N GLU A 205 11.54 5.25 21.82
CA GLU A 205 12.62 5.64 22.72
C GLU A 205 13.36 6.91 22.29
N GLY A 206 12.98 7.53 21.17
CA GLY A 206 13.67 8.69 20.61
C GLY A 206 15.05 8.37 20.02
N LYS A 207 15.31 7.11 19.72
CA LYS A 207 16.56 6.62 19.12
C LYS A 207 16.52 6.53 17.60
N ALA A 208 15.34 6.54 16.98
CA ALA A 208 15.18 6.75 15.53
C ALA A 208 14.61 8.14 15.28
N ALA A 209 15.30 8.94 14.46
CA ALA A 209 14.86 10.29 14.16
C ALA A 209 13.76 10.32 13.08
N MET A 210 13.86 9.45 12.07
CA MET A 210 12.95 9.32 10.95
C MET A 210 12.66 7.84 10.69
N VAL A 211 11.42 7.55 10.27
CA VAL A 211 10.95 6.21 9.90
C VAL A 211 10.20 6.29 8.59
N PHE A 212 10.37 5.34 7.69
CA PHE A 212 9.46 5.13 6.57
C PHE A 212 8.48 4.04 6.95
N SER A 213 7.19 4.38 7.03
CA SER A 213 6.14 3.42 7.36
C SER A 213 4.77 3.90 6.87
N GLY A 214 3.75 3.06 7.05
CA GLY A 214 2.38 3.35 6.68
C GLY A 214 1.50 3.76 7.86
N PRO A 215 0.18 3.95 7.65
CA PRO A 215 -0.75 4.39 8.70
C PRO A 215 -0.82 3.41 9.89
N TRP A 216 -0.51 2.14 9.69
CA TRP A 216 -0.45 1.14 10.76
C TRP A 216 0.55 1.48 11.86
N PHE A 217 1.67 2.11 11.51
CA PHE A 217 2.71 2.48 12.47
C PHE A 217 2.24 3.55 13.46
N LEU A 218 1.28 4.40 13.06
CA LEU A 218 0.77 5.46 13.93
C LEU A 218 0.10 4.93 15.20
N GLY A 219 -0.50 3.74 15.11
CA GLY A 219 -1.10 3.05 16.26
C GLY A 219 -0.08 2.48 17.25
N GLU A 220 1.18 2.31 16.81
CA GLU A 220 2.28 1.77 17.62
C GLU A 220 3.12 2.87 18.30
N ILE A 221 2.89 4.12 17.93
CA ILE A 221 3.63 5.26 18.51
C ILE A 221 3.18 5.47 19.96
N ALA A 222 4.15 5.47 20.87
CA ALA A 222 3.89 5.63 22.29
C ALA A 222 3.30 7.02 22.60
N LYS A 223 2.40 7.06 23.58
CA LYS A 223 1.85 8.34 24.07
C LYS A 223 2.96 9.27 24.52
N GLY A 224 2.91 10.54 24.06
CA GLY A 224 3.90 11.56 24.42
C GLY A 224 5.06 11.69 23.42
N VAL A 225 5.16 10.83 22.42
CA VAL A 225 6.08 11.05 21.29
C VAL A 225 5.48 12.11 20.36
N ASP A 226 6.13 13.27 20.27
CA ASP A 226 5.75 14.32 19.33
C ASP A 226 6.35 14.02 17.96
N TYR A 227 5.49 13.65 17.02
CA TYR A 227 5.89 13.26 15.66
C TYR A 227 5.27 14.17 14.61
N GLY A 228 5.93 14.22 13.47
CA GLY A 228 5.42 14.85 12.26
C GLY A 228 5.40 13.87 11.10
N LEU A 229 4.67 14.23 10.07
CA LEU A 229 4.54 13.46 8.83
C LEU A 229 5.01 14.31 7.66
N ALA A 230 5.74 13.71 6.74
CA ALA A 230 6.17 14.34 5.49
C ALA A 230 6.14 13.32 4.36
N THR A 231 6.00 13.78 3.12
CA THR A 231 6.17 12.92 1.95
C THR A 231 7.57 12.32 1.93
N LEU A 232 7.72 11.13 1.34
CA LEU A 232 9.02 10.56 1.07
C LEU A 232 9.83 11.50 0.17
N PRO A 233 11.16 11.60 0.37
CA PRO A 233 12.00 12.54 -0.37
C PRO A 233 12.12 12.19 -1.86
N THR A 234 12.57 13.14 -2.66
CA THR A 234 13.04 12.88 -4.02
C THR A 234 14.41 12.23 -3.99
N LEU A 235 14.76 11.51 -5.06
CA LEU A 235 16.02 10.79 -5.22
C LEU A 235 16.97 11.61 -6.11
N ASP A 236 17.98 12.22 -5.53
CA ASP A 236 19.02 12.93 -6.28
C ASP A 236 19.72 11.97 -7.26
N GLU A 237 19.91 10.72 -6.85
CA GLU A 237 20.51 9.64 -7.65
C GLU A 237 19.65 9.20 -8.83
N ALA A 238 18.36 9.54 -8.83
CA ALA A 238 17.43 9.30 -9.93
C ALA A 238 17.04 10.59 -10.68
N GLY A 239 17.87 11.63 -10.57
CA GLY A 239 17.65 12.92 -11.23
C GLY A 239 16.52 13.74 -10.61
N GLY A 240 16.37 13.67 -9.30
CA GLY A 240 15.35 14.42 -8.54
C GLY A 240 13.93 13.84 -8.64
N LYS A 241 13.76 12.63 -9.14
CA LYS A 241 12.46 11.96 -9.19
C LYS A 241 11.98 11.62 -7.78
N PRO A 242 10.67 11.68 -7.51
CA PRO A 242 10.14 11.30 -6.18
C PRO A 242 10.36 9.81 -5.90
N MET A 243 10.58 9.44 -4.64
CA MET A 243 10.32 8.09 -4.19
C MET A 243 8.84 7.78 -4.43
N LYS A 244 8.54 6.59 -4.98
CA LYS A 244 7.20 6.20 -5.38
C LYS A 244 6.77 4.93 -4.64
N PRO A 245 6.23 5.05 -3.42
CA PRO A 245 5.75 3.88 -2.70
C PRO A 245 4.62 3.20 -3.46
N TRP A 246 4.44 1.91 -3.23
CA TRP A 246 3.21 1.26 -3.63
C TRP A 246 2.05 1.82 -2.83
N ILE A 247 0.93 2.06 -3.55
CA ILE A 247 -0.36 2.31 -2.94
C ILE A 247 -1.13 0.99 -2.90
N THR A 248 -1.60 0.62 -1.71
CA THR A 248 -2.57 -0.45 -1.51
C THR A 248 -3.94 0.18 -1.37
N VAL A 249 -4.91 -0.29 -2.14
CA VAL A 249 -6.27 0.25 -2.16
C VAL A 249 -7.24 -0.82 -1.72
N GLU A 250 -8.01 -0.56 -0.68
CA GLU A 250 -9.13 -1.42 -0.31
C GLU A 250 -10.29 -1.15 -1.26
N GLY A 251 -10.65 -2.17 -2.04
CA GLY A 251 -11.76 -2.13 -2.97
C GLY A 251 -13.04 -2.68 -2.36
N VAL A 252 -14.16 -2.09 -2.75
CA VAL A 252 -15.50 -2.62 -2.51
C VAL A 252 -15.89 -3.43 -3.74
N TYR A 253 -15.98 -4.74 -3.59
CA TYR A 253 -16.24 -5.69 -4.67
C TYR A 253 -17.63 -6.30 -4.58
N VAL A 254 -18.34 -6.35 -5.71
CA VAL A 254 -19.58 -7.09 -5.82
C VAL A 254 -19.23 -8.54 -6.16
N ALA A 255 -19.82 -9.49 -5.46
CA ALA A 255 -19.61 -10.90 -5.70
C ALA A 255 -20.29 -11.34 -7.01
N ALA A 256 -19.55 -11.99 -7.91
CA ALA A 256 -20.09 -12.43 -9.21
C ALA A 256 -21.33 -13.33 -9.12
N PRO A 257 -21.42 -14.31 -8.18
CA PRO A 257 -22.60 -15.15 -8.04
C PRO A 257 -23.75 -14.52 -7.22
N SER A 258 -23.62 -13.26 -6.79
CA SER A 258 -24.68 -12.57 -6.05
C SER A 258 -25.98 -12.52 -6.86
N LYS A 259 -27.09 -12.78 -6.19
CA LYS A 259 -28.44 -12.58 -6.74
C LYS A 259 -28.97 -11.17 -6.51
N ASN A 260 -28.23 -10.36 -5.72
CA ASN A 260 -28.60 -9.01 -5.29
C ASN A 260 -27.62 -7.97 -5.87
N LYS A 261 -27.08 -8.14 -7.08
CA LYS A 261 -26.01 -7.32 -7.66
C LYS A 261 -26.35 -5.83 -7.68
N ASP A 262 -27.56 -5.48 -8.09
CA ASP A 262 -28.00 -4.08 -8.15
C ASP A 262 -28.00 -3.42 -6.76
N ALA A 263 -28.53 -4.12 -5.75
CA ALA A 263 -28.54 -3.64 -4.38
C ALA A 263 -27.12 -3.58 -3.78
N ALA A 264 -26.27 -4.56 -4.08
CA ALA A 264 -24.87 -4.59 -3.67
C ALA A 264 -24.09 -3.43 -4.29
N TYR A 265 -24.28 -3.16 -5.57
CA TYR A 265 -23.66 -2.04 -6.25
C TYR A 265 -24.20 -0.69 -5.74
N ASP A 266 -25.51 -0.58 -5.49
CA ASP A 266 -26.10 0.64 -4.91
C ASP A 266 -25.49 0.95 -3.53
N PHE A 267 -25.31 -0.08 -2.70
CA PHE A 267 -24.61 0.09 -1.43
C PHE A 267 -23.10 0.42 -1.61
N ALA A 268 -22.42 -0.19 -2.58
CA ALA A 268 -21.02 0.14 -2.89
C ALA A 268 -20.86 1.62 -3.30
N LYS A 269 -21.78 2.14 -4.11
CA LYS A 269 -21.83 3.58 -4.47
C LYS A 269 -22.03 4.47 -3.24
N TYR A 270 -22.96 4.10 -2.36
CA TYR A 270 -23.24 4.82 -1.12
C TYR A 270 -22.03 4.80 -0.19
N LEU A 271 -21.41 3.64 -0.01
CA LEU A 271 -20.27 3.45 0.89
C LEU A 271 -19.04 4.27 0.46
N THR A 272 -18.91 4.52 -0.84
CA THR A 272 -17.80 5.28 -1.43
C THR A 272 -18.18 6.72 -1.79
N ASP A 273 -19.37 7.18 -1.42
CA ASP A 273 -19.78 8.58 -1.61
C ASP A 273 -19.09 9.53 -0.61
N THR A 274 -19.25 10.83 -0.83
CA THR A 274 -18.58 11.84 0.01
C THR A 274 -19.02 11.82 1.47
N PRO A 275 -20.33 11.69 1.83
CA PRO A 275 -20.77 11.56 3.21
C PRO A 275 -20.19 10.35 3.92
N ALA A 276 -20.27 9.16 3.32
CA ALA A 276 -19.74 7.93 3.91
C ALA A 276 -18.20 7.98 4.02
N ALA A 277 -17.51 8.42 2.98
CA ALA A 277 -16.05 8.60 2.99
C ALA A 277 -15.60 9.58 4.10
N THR A 278 -16.37 10.67 4.33
CA THR A 278 -16.10 11.61 5.43
C THR A 278 -16.26 10.96 6.80
N ILE A 279 -17.31 10.14 7.01
CA ILE A 279 -17.50 9.39 8.26
C ILE A 279 -16.34 8.42 8.48
N LEU A 280 -15.95 7.66 7.46
CA LEU A 280 -14.85 6.72 7.53
C LEU A 280 -13.51 7.39 7.82
N ALA A 281 -13.28 8.57 7.26
CA ALA A 281 -12.08 9.36 7.55
C ALA A 281 -12.05 9.84 9.00
N LEU A 282 -13.11 10.47 9.48
CA LEU A 282 -13.10 11.13 10.79
C LEU A 282 -13.27 10.15 11.96
N GLU A 283 -14.08 9.12 11.80
CA GLU A 283 -14.39 8.15 12.84
C GLU A 283 -13.58 6.85 12.70
N GLY A 284 -13.36 6.40 11.45
CA GLY A 284 -12.61 5.20 11.15
C GLY A 284 -11.11 5.41 10.96
N ARG A 285 -10.65 6.67 10.94
CA ARG A 285 -9.23 7.05 10.68
C ARG A 285 -8.69 6.49 9.37
N GLN A 286 -9.57 6.27 8.39
CA GLN A 286 -9.19 5.78 7.08
C GLN A 286 -8.83 6.93 6.14
N THR A 287 -8.03 6.65 5.15
CA THR A 287 -7.60 7.60 4.12
C THR A 287 -8.49 7.43 2.88
N PRO A 288 -9.57 8.24 2.73
CA PRO A 288 -10.57 7.99 1.70
C PRO A 288 -10.02 8.14 0.30
N SER A 289 -10.44 7.24 -0.59
CA SER A 289 -10.18 7.35 -2.04
C SER A 289 -11.05 8.41 -2.72
N ASN A 290 -12.13 8.85 -2.07
CA ASN A 290 -13.02 9.90 -2.56
C ASN A 290 -12.37 11.28 -2.37
N LYS A 291 -12.12 12.01 -3.48
CA LYS A 291 -11.47 13.34 -3.46
C LYS A 291 -12.24 14.37 -2.66
N ALA A 292 -13.56 14.43 -2.84
CA ALA A 292 -14.40 15.42 -2.21
C ALA A 292 -14.52 15.27 -0.68
N ALA A 293 -14.14 14.12 -0.13
CA ALA A 293 -14.02 13.96 1.33
C ALA A 293 -12.99 14.93 1.93
N TYR A 294 -11.96 15.29 1.17
CA TYR A 294 -10.91 16.23 1.59
C TYR A 294 -11.34 17.71 1.50
N ASP A 295 -12.49 18.03 0.86
CA ASP A 295 -13.08 19.37 0.89
C ASP A 295 -13.70 19.68 2.27
N ASN A 296 -13.94 18.64 3.09
CA ASN A 296 -14.38 18.82 4.46
C ASN A 296 -13.21 19.35 5.32
N PRO A 297 -13.35 20.55 5.95
CA PRO A 297 -12.26 21.16 6.73
C PRO A 297 -11.72 20.29 7.89
N LYS A 298 -12.54 19.39 8.45
CA LYS A 298 -12.09 18.47 9.49
C LYS A 298 -11.23 17.34 8.93
N VAL A 299 -11.43 16.94 7.67
CA VAL A 299 -10.62 15.94 6.98
C VAL A 299 -9.32 16.57 6.48
N SER A 300 -9.40 17.68 5.74
CA SER A 300 -8.22 18.37 5.20
C SER A 300 -7.37 19.04 6.28
N GLY A 301 -7.96 19.45 7.40
CA GLY A 301 -7.27 19.98 8.58
C GLY A 301 -6.64 18.90 9.47
N ASP A 302 -6.97 17.63 9.29
CA ASP A 302 -6.30 16.55 10.00
C ASP A 302 -4.89 16.34 9.41
N PRO A 303 -3.82 16.53 10.21
CA PRO A 303 -2.46 16.47 9.68
C PRO A 303 -2.07 15.07 9.16
N VAL A 304 -2.66 14.01 9.71
CA VAL A 304 -2.41 12.63 9.28
C VAL A 304 -3.04 12.40 7.91
N LEU A 305 -4.35 12.64 7.79
CA LEU A 305 -5.07 12.42 6.52
C LEU A 305 -4.50 13.28 5.39
N SER A 306 -4.18 14.55 5.68
CA SER A 306 -3.58 15.47 4.72
C SER A 306 -2.19 15.02 4.24
N ALA A 307 -1.35 14.49 5.15
CA ALA A 307 -0.02 14.03 4.79
C ALA A 307 -0.08 12.78 3.87
N PHE A 308 -0.90 11.80 4.20
CA PHE A 308 -1.12 10.63 3.35
C PHE A 308 -1.73 11.02 2.00
N ARG A 309 -2.68 11.96 1.99
CA ARG A 309 -3.26 12.46 0.74
C ARG A 309 -2.22 13.07 -0.21
N LYS A 310 -1.25 13.81 0.34
CA LYS A 310 -0.14 14.37 -0.46
C LYS A 310 0.79 13.27 -1.00
N GLN A 311 1.07 12.25 -0.20
CA GLN A 311 1.97 11.17 -0.63
C GLN A 311 1.39 10.36 -1.79
N VAL A 312 0.07 10.17 -1.85
CA VAL A 312 -0.56 9.38 -2.90
C VAL A 312 -0.37 9.95 -4.30
N ASP A 313 -0.09 11.23 -4.42
CA ASP A 313 0.14 11.88 -5.72
C ASP A 313 1.44 11.38 -6.40
N SER A 314 2.40 10.86 -5.61
CA SER A 314 3.62 10.21 -6.11
C SER A 314 3.61 8.68 -6.00
N ALA A 315 2.57 8.09 -5.43
CA ALA A 315 2.46 6.64 -5.29
C ALA A 315 2.06 5.96 -6.60
N VAL A 316 2.37 4.68 -6.71
CA VAL A 316 1.93 3.82 -7.82
C VAL A 316 1.13 2.64 -7.30
N PRO A 317 0.07 2.20 -7.99
CA PRO A 317 -0.67 1.01 -7.59
C PRO A 317 0.26 -0.20 -7.48
N MET A 318 0.16 -0.94 -6.37
CA MET A 318 0.79 -2.24 -6.27
C MET A 318 0.16 -3.15 -7.33
N PRO A 319 0.95 -3.90 -8.12
CA PRO A 319 0.40 -4.78 -9.15
C PRO A 319 -0.65 -5.74 -8.57
N ASN A 320 -1.76 -5.92 -9.29
CA ASN A 320 -2.85 -6.81 -8.93
C ASN A 320 -2.90 -8.07 -9.80
N LEU A 321 -1.78 -8.39 -10.46
CA LEU A 321 -1.60 -9.58 -11.28
C LEU A 321 -1.60 -10.85 -10.41
N PRO A 322 -2.17 -11.98 -10.87
CA PRO A 322 -2.08 -13.27 -10.18
C PRO A 322 -0.63 -13.67 -9.87
N GLU A 323 0.27 -13.33 -10.77
CA GLU A 323 1.71 -13.57 -10.70
C GLU A 323 2.40 -12.83 -9.56
N MET A 324 1.77 -11.77 -9.02
CA MET A 324 2.34 -10.98 -7.92
C MET A 324 2.64 -11.83 -6.68
N THR A 325 1.84 -12.86 -6.42
CA THR A 325 2.05 -13.78 -5.29
C THR A 325 3.37 -14.55 -5.39
N MET A 326 3.89 -14.75 -6.60
CA MET A 326 5.13 -15.50 -6.84
C MET A 326 6.39 -14.67 -6.67
N MET A 327 6.25 -13.34 -6.68
CA MET A 327 7.37 -12.42 -6.54
C MET A 327 7.87 -12.32 -5.09
N TRP A 328 6.97 -12.42 -4.09
CA TRP A 328 7.30 -12.10 -2.70
C TRP A 328 8.44 -12.93 -2.13
N SER A 329 8.39 -14.25 -2.26
CA SER A 329 9.44 -15.13 -1.72
C SER A 329 10.80 -14.93 -2.39
N PRO A 330 10.92 -14.91 -3.74
CA PRO A 330 12.17 -14.57 -4.42
C PRO A 330 12.71 -13.18 -4.06
N ALA A 331 11.85 -12.16 -3.98
CA ALA A 331 12.25 -10.81 -3.60
C ALA A 331 12.77 -10.76 -2.15
N THR A 332 12.08 -11.37 -1.21
CA THR A 332 12.51 -11.46 0.19
C THR A 332 13.85 -12.17 0.32
N THR A 333 14.05 -13.26 -0.42
CA THR A 333 15.32 -13.97 -0.46
C THR A 333 16.45 -13.09 -0.98
N ALA A 334 16.21 -12.36 -2.10
CA ALA A 334 17.18 -11.44 -2.65
C ALA A 334 17.54 -10.34 -1.64
N MET A 335 16.54 -9.69 -1.02
CA MET A 335 16.78 -8.66 -0.01
C MET A 335 17.64 -9.17 1.15
N ASN A 336 17.31 -10.35 1.69
CA ASN A 336 18.05 -10.94 2.79
C ASN A 336 19.49 -11.27 2.43
N THR A 337 19.76 -11.80 1.22
CA THR A 337 21.12 -12.12 0.77
C THR A 337 21.96 -10.87 0.55
N ILE A 338 21.35 -9.80 0.04
CA ILE A 338 22.01 -8.50 -0.15
C ILE A 338 22.37 -7.88 1.22
N VAL A 339 21.42 -7.80 2.14
CA VAL A 339 21.63 -7.22 3.47
C VAL A 339 22.67 -7.99 4.28
N ARG A 340 22.70 -9.32 4.15
CA ARG A 340 23.73 -10.19 4.77
C ARG A 340 25.07 -10.18 4.04
N LYS A 341 25.18 -9.42 2.92
CA LYS A 341 26.39 -9.33 2.10
C LYS A 341 26.86 -10.67 1.50
N SER A 342 25.95 -11.61 1.36
CA SER A 342 26.24 -12.90 0.74
C SER A 342 26.04 -12.88 -0.79
N SER A 343 25.46 -11.81 -1.34
CA SER A 343 25.31 -11.59 -2.78
C SER A 343 25.37 -10.10 -3.12
N THR A 344 25.77 -9.77 -4.34
CA THR A 344 25.63 -8.41 -4.88
C THR A 344 24.18 -8.15 -5.28
N PRO A 345 23.72 -6.88 -5.31
CA PRO A 345 22.39 -6.53 -5.82
C PRO A 345 22.07 -7.15 -7.18
N ALA A 346 22.99 -7.05 -8.13
CA ALA A 346 22.79 -7.61 -9.47
C ALA A 346 22.63 -9.14 -9.46
N ALA A 347 23.50 -9.85 -8.74
CA ALA A 347 23.43 -11.31 -8.68
C ALA A 347 22.19 -11.81 -7.93
N ALA A 348 21.79 -11.14 -6.85
CA ALA A 348 20.59 -11.49 -6.09
C ALA A 348 19.31 -11.26 -6.92
N MET A 349 19.22 -10.15 -7.66
CA MET A 349 18.07 -9.86 -8.51
C MET A 349 17.98 -10.77 -9.72
N GLU A 350 19.13 -11.20 -10.27
CA GLU A 350 19.18 -12.21 -11.34
C GLU A 350 18.65 -13.58 -10.83
N GLN A 351 19.00 -13.96 -9.58
CA GLN A 351 18.46 -15.17 -8.97
C GLN A 351 16.95 -15.05 -8.70
N ALA A 352 16.48 -13.89 -8.22
CA ALA A 352 15.07 -13.62 -8.02
C ALA A 352 14.30 -13.70 -9.35
N GLN A 353 14.83 -13.10 -10.42
CA GLN A 353 14.26 -13.19 -11.78
C GLN A 353 14.05 -14.65 -12.20
N LYS A 354 15.09 -15.48 -12.12
CA LYS A 354 15.03 -16.90 -12.49
C LYS A 354 14.02 -17.68 -11.64
N ALA A 355 13.93 -17.37 -10.35
CA ALA A 355 12.98 -18.02 -9.45
C ALA A 355 11.53 -17.68 -9.83
N VAL A 356 11.23 -16.39 -10.06
CA VAL A 356 9.90 -15.95 -10.50
C VAL A 356 9.55 -16.56 -11.86
N GLU A 357 10.46 -16.56 -12.84
CA GLU A 357 10.23 -17.17 -14.16
C GLU A 357 9.92 -18.66 -14.06
N LYS A 358 10.61 -19.39 -13.19
CA LYS A 358 10.36 -20.81 -12.94
C LYS A 358 8.95 -21.04 -12.36
N ASP A 359 8.55 -20.22 -11.39
CA ASP A 359 7.23 -20.32 -10.76
C ASP A 359 6.11 -19.99 -11.77
N LEU A 360 6.30 -18.95 -12.60
CA LEU A 360 5.39 -18.58 -13.68
C LEU A 360 5.26 -19.69 -14.74
N ALA A 361 6.35 -20.35 -15.09
CA ALA A 361 6.31 -21.50 -16.02
C ALA A 361 5.54 -22.68 -15.45
N GLY A 362 5.53 -22.85 -14.14
CA GLY A 362 4.73 -23.87 -13.45
C GLY A 362 3.22 -23.62 -13.50
N LEU A 363 2.80 -22.36 -13.49
CA LEU A 363 1.37 -21.98 -13.62
C LEU A 363 0.80 -22.29 -15.01
N LYS A 364 1.56 -22.01 -16.06
CA LYS A 364 1.12 -22.21 -17.45
C LYS A 364 0.96 -23.69 -17.83
N LYS A 365 1.43 -24.63 -16.99
CA LYS A 365 1.33 -26.07 -17.22
C LYS A 365 0.15 -26.74 -16.50
N LYS A 366 -0.55 -26.00 -15.65
CA LYS A 366 -1.79 -26.41 -14.97
C LYS A 366 -3.02 -25.82 -15.67
#